data_62fc809d37f966c532e47369c6ad859e
#
_entry.id   62fc809d37f966c532e47369c6ad859e
#
_cell.length_a   1.000
_cell.length_b   1.000
_cell.length_c   1.000
_cell.angle_alpha   90.00
_cell.angle_beta   90.00
_cell.angle_gamma   90.00
#
_symmetry.space_group_name_H-M   'P 1'
#
loop_
_entity.id
_entity.type
_entity.pdbx_description
1 polymer ?
#
loop_
_entity_poly.entity_id
_entity_poly.type
_entity_poly.pdbx_seq_one_letter_code
_entity_poly.pdbx_strand_id
1 'polypeptide(L)'
;MTWNQIYQTIADALGKPLNALHVASDFLAKHSDHYDFRGELLGDKAATVVFDNSKIKRLVPDFICHISMADGLRQAVHYMLSHPETQTPDPEFDSWCDRIANAISAADKAF
;
A
#
# COMPACT_ATOMS: atom_id res chain seq x y z
N MET A 1 11.27 -1.92 -4.44
CA MET A 1 10.43 -3.01 -3.88
C MET A 1 9.14 -3.12 -4.66
N THR A 2 8.61 -4.32 -4.82
CA THR A 2 7.26 -4.56 -5.33
C THR A 2 6.21 -4.31 -4.23
N TRP A 3 4.95 -4.13 -4.60
CA TRP A 3 3.85 -4.01 -3.63
C TRP A 3 3.76 -5.22 -2.69
N ASN A 4 3.94 -6.43 -3.22
CA ASN A 4 3.95 -7.63 -2.37
C ASN A 4 5.07 -7.61 -1.33
N GLN A 5 6.27 -7.13 -1.69
CA GLN A 5 7.38 -6.98 -0.75
C GLN A 5 7.11 -5.90 0.30
N ILE A 6 6.43 -4.81 -0.07
CA ILE A 6 6.00 -3.76 0.87
C ILE A 6 5.04 -4.34 1.89
N TYR A 7 3.96 -4.99 1.44
CA TYR A 7 2.97 -5.58 2.34
C TYR A 7 3.55 -6.71 3.20
N GLN A 8 4.45 -7.54 2.65
CA GLN A 8 5.13 -8.56 3.44
C GLN A 8 5.99 -7.93 4.54
N THR A 9 6.73 -6.85 4.23
CA THR A 9 7.54 -6.14 5.24
C THR A 9 6.67 -5.56 6.35
N ILE A 10 5.49 -5.02 6.02
CA ILE A 10 4.53 -4.50 7.00
C ILE A 10 3.97 -5.65 7.85
N ALA A 11 3.55 -6.74 7.24
CA ALA A 11 3.01 -7.91 7.93
C ALA A 11 4.03 -8.51 8.91
N ASP A 12 5.29 -8.65 8.48
CA ASP A 12 6.39 -9.13 9.32
C ASP A 12 6.63 -8.19 10.51
N ALA A 13 6.61 -6.88 10.29
CA ALA A 13 6.77 -5.89 11.35
C ALA A 13 5.60 -5.90 12.37
N LEU A 14 4.40 -6.26 11.93
CA LEU A 14 3.23 -6.46 12.77
C LEU A 14 3.21 -7.83 13.47
N GLY A 15 4.10 -8.75 13.12
CA GLY A 15 4.07 -10.14 13.60
C GLY A 15 2.83 -10.92 13.14
N LYS A 16 2.31 -10.60 11.96
CA LYS A 16 1.11 -11.20 11.37
C LYS A 16 1.43 -11.86 10.03
N PRO A 17 0.75 -12.96 9.68
CA PRO A 17 0.85 -13.52 8.34
C PRO A 17 0.26 -12.55 7.31
N LEU A 18 0.89 -12.44 6.13
CA LEU A 18 0.31 -11.71 5.02
C LEU A 18 -0.83 -12.53 4.41
N ASN A 19 -2.03 -11.95 4.39
CA ASN A 19 -3.18 -12.49 3.67
C ASN A 19 -3.60 -11.48 2.59
N ALA A 20 -2.86 -11.46 1.47
CA ALA A 20 -3.06 -10.50 0.40
C ALA A 20 -4.02 -11.03 -0.66
N LEU A 21 -5.00 -10.22 -1.00
CA LEU A 21 -5.88 -10.43 -2.14
C LEU A 21 -5.46 -9.51 -3.29
N HIS A 22 -5.20 -10.09 -4.47
CA HIS A 22 -4.87 -9.34 -5.67
C HIS A 22 -6.15 -9.06 -6.47
N VAL A 23 -6.46 -7.79 -6.65
CA VAL A 23 -7.65 -7.33 -7.37
C VAL A 23 -7.23 -6.44 -8.53
N ALA A 24 -7.81 -6.64 -9.70
CA ALA A 24 -7.53 -5.81 -10.86
C ALA A 24 -7.92 -4.35 -10.62
N SER A 25 -7.08 -3.42 -11.05
CA SER A 25 -7.28 -1.98 -10.84
C SER A 25 -8.57 -1.46 -11.49
N ASP A 26 -8.96 -1.99 -12.63
CA ASP A 26 -10.21 -1.61 -13.32
C ASP A 26 -11.45 -2.11 -12.57
N PHE A 27 -11.38 -3.28 -11.91
CA PHE A 27 -12.43 -3.78 -11.05
C PHE A 27 -12.63 -2.84 -9.84
N LEU A 28 -11.54 -2.46 -9.15
CA LEU A 28 -11.61 -1.52 -8.03
C LEU A 28 -12.13 -0.16 -8.48
N ALA A 29 -11.66 0.37 -9.61
CA ALA A 29 -12.12 1.64 -10.15
C ALA A 29 -13.61 1.64 -10.53
N LYS A 30 -14.15 0.49 -10.97
CA LYS A 30 -15.56 0.33 -11.30
C LYS A 30 -16.48 0.27 -10.08
N HIS A 31 -15.96 -0.26 -8.96
CA HIS A 31 -16.71 -0.52 -7.73
C HIS A 31 -16.25 0.33 -6.54
N SER A 32 -15.68 1.50 -6.83
CA SER A 32 -15.00 2.35 -5.84
C SER A 32 -15.92 3.17 -4.95
N ASP A 33 -17.24 3.13 -5.18
CA ASP A 33 -18.20 4.00 -4.50
C ASP A 33 -17.78 5.48 -4.66
N HIS A 34 -17.47 6.18 -3.56
CA HIS A 34 -16.99 7.56 -3.56
C HIS A 34 -15.44 7.70 -3.54
N TYR A 35 -14.68 6.59 -3.49
CA TYR A 35 -13.22 6.63 -3.54
C TYR A 35 -12.72 6.82 -4.98
N ASP A 36 -11.74 7.70 -5.20
CA ASP A 36 -11.18 7.95 -6.55
C ASP A 36 -10.13 6.91 -6.96
N PHE A 37 -10.47 5.63 -6.93
CA PHE A 37 -9.56 4.59 -7.42
C PHE A 37 -9.32 4.66 -8.93
N ARG A 38 -10.22 5.30 -9.69
CA ARG A 38 -10.00 5.48 -11.12
C ARG A 38 -8.83 6.41 -11.38
N GLY A 39 -8.81 7.59 -10.75
CA GLY A 39 -7.70 8.54 -10.87
C GLY A 39 -6.40 7.99 -10.28
N GLU A 40 -6.48 7.36 -9.13
CA GLU A 40 -5.31 6.82 -8.45
C GLU A 40 -4.69 5.61 -9.16
N LEU A 41 -5.45 4.55 -9.43
CA LEU A 41 -4.91 3.28 -9.89
C LEU A 41 -4.74 3.22 -11.41
N LEU A 42 -5.65 3.82 -12.18
CA LEU A 42 -5.59 3.83 -13.65
C LEU A 42 -4.89 5.09 -14.20
N GLY A 43 -4.73 6.12 -13.38
CA GLY A 43 -4.00 7.35 -13.69
C GLY A 43 -2.63 7.39 -13.03
N ASP A 44 -2.55 7.93 -11.82
CA ASP A 44 -1.29 8.25 -11.14
C ASP A 44 -0.39 7.02 -10.90
N LYS A 45 -0.96 5.91 -10.47
CA LYS A 45 -0.23 4.68 -10.12
C LYS A 45 -0.18 3.62 -11.24
N ALA A 46 -0.64 3.97 -12.44
CA ALA A 46 -0.68 3.03 -13.58
C ALA A 46 0.71 2.67 -14.14
N ALA A 47 1.70 3.54 -13.94
CA ALA A 47 3.05 3.37 -14.45
C ALA A 47 4.08 3.29 -13.32
N THR A 48 5.09 2.45 -13.51
CA THR A 48 6.24 2.39 -12.59
C THR A 48 7.05 3.68 -12.72
N VAL A 49 7.33 4.33 -11.58
CA VAL A 49 8.13 5.55 -11.50
C VAL A 49 9.39 5.27 -10.68
N VAL A 50 10.54 5.68 -11.23
CA VAL A 50 11.82 5.70 -10.53
C VAL A 50 12.32 7.13 -10.48
N PHE A 51 12.48 7.67 -9.27
CA PHE A 51 12.97 9.04 -9.08
C PHE A 51 14.47 9.12 -9.27
N ASP A 52 14.92 10.08 -10.11
CA ASP A 52 16.34 10.37 -10.30
C ASP A 52 16.82 11.39 -9.26
N ASN A 53 17.74 10.94 -8.40
CA ASN A 53 18.33 11.76 -7.35
C ASN A 53 19.56 12.58 -7.80
N SER A 54 19.89 12.61 -9.10
CA SER A 54 21.08 13.29 -9.61
C SER A 54 21.09 14.78 -9.30
N LYS A 55 19.94 15.44 -9.32
CA LYS A 55 19.83 16.88 -9.02
C LYS A 55 20.21 17.18 -7.57
N ILE A 56 19.64 16.46 -6.62
CA ILE A 56 19.96 16.69 -5.19
C ILE A 56 21.42 16.36 -4.89
N LYS A 57 21.98 15.28 -5.46
CA LYS A 57 23.38 14.91 -5.28
C LYS A 57 24.37 15.92 -5.83
N ARG A 58 24.01 16.69 -6.87
CA ARG A 58 24.83 17.81 -7.37
C ARG A 58 24.78 19.02 -6.43
N LEU A 59 23.62 19.29 -5.83
CA LEU A 59 23.44 20.45 -4.95
C LEU A 59 23.94 20.17 -3.52
N VAL A 60 23.82 18.94 -3.08
CA VAL A 60 24.24 18.46 -1.77
C VAL A 60 25.06 17.18 -1.99
N PRO A 61 26.38 17.30 -2.26
CA PRO A 61 27.23 16.16 -2.59
C PRO A 61 27.24 15.05 -1.52
N ASP A 62 27.09 15.43 -0.26
CA ASP A 62 27.06 14.50 0.88
C ASP A 62 25.68 13.89 1.12
N PHE A 63 24.70 14.15 0.25
CA PHE A 63 23.38 13.56 0.35
C PHE A 63 23.40 12.06 0.11
N ILE A 64 23.16 11.28 1.14
CA ILE A 64 23.07 9.81 1.09
C ILE A 64 21.79 9.37 1.80
N CYS A 65 21.01 8.51 1.15
CA CYS A 65 19.87 7.85 1.78
C CYS A 65 20.39 6.67 2.61
N HIS A 66 20.44 6.83 3.92
CA HIS A 66 20.96 5.81 4.84
C HIS A 66 19.92 4.76 5.25
N ILE A 67 18.62 5.11 5.14
CA ILE A 67 17.53 4.23 5.55
C ILE A 67 16.98 3.51 4.32
N SER A 68 17.02 2.18 4.34
CA SER A 68 16.39 1.38 3.29
C SER A 68 14.87 1.51 3.35
N MET A 69 14.18 1.25 2.23
CA MET A 69 12.70 1.24 2.20
C MET A 69 12.14 0.25 3.25
N ALA A 70 12.71 -0.93 3.36
CA ALA A 70 12.26 -1.93 4.33
C ALA A 70 12.44 -1.46 5.78
N ASP A 71 13.56 -0.81 6.10
CA ASP A 71 13.79 -0.28 7.45
C ASP A 71 12.88 0.90 7.75
N GLY A 72 12.64 1.78 6.78
CA GLY A 72 11.69 2.88 6.90
C GLY A 72 10.27 2.39 7.17
N LEU A 73 9.83 1.34 6.46
CA LEU A 73 8.51 0.72 6.71
C LEU A 73 8.42 0.12 8.11
N ARG A 74 9.44 -0.60 8.57
CA ARG A 74 9.47 -1.16 9.94
C ARG A 74 9.41 -0.06 11.00
N GLN A 75 10.18 1.02 10.81
CA GLN A 75 10.16 2.17 11.71
C GLN A 75 8.77 2.82 11.76
N ALA A 76 8.12 3.00 10.60
CA ALA A 76 6.77 3.56 10.53
C ALA A 76 5.74 2.68 11.25
N VAL A 77 5.78 1.36 11.04
CA VAL A 77 4.90 0.41 11.74
C VAL A 77 5.13 0.47 13.27
N HIS A 78 6.38 0.44 13.72
CA HIS A 78 6.70 0.53 15.14
C HIS A 78 6.25 1.86 15.76
N TYR A 79 6.41 2.97 15.02
CA TYR A 79 5.90 4.26 15.45
C TYR A 79 4.39 4.23 15.66
N MET A 80 3.62 3.75 14.66
CA MET A 80 2.17 3.66 14.76
C MET A 80 1.70 2.75 15.89
N LEU A 81 2.40 1.63 16.15
CA LEU A 81 2.07 0.73 17.24
C LEU A 81 2.31 1.37 18.63
N SER A 82 3.31 2.24 18.74
CA SER A 82 3.63 2.95 19.99
C SER A 82 2.86 4.26 20.16
N HIS A 83 2.09 4.69 19.15
CA HIS A 83 1.32 5.93 19.14
C HIS A 83 -0.13 5.67 18.75
N PRO A 84 -0.96 5.14 19.69
CA PRO A 84 -2.37 4.80 19.37
C PRO A 84 -3.19 5.97 18.81
N GLU A 85 -2.83 7.21 19.14
CA GLU A 85 -3.44 8.43 18.62
C GLU A 85 -3.31 8.58 17.09
N THR A 86 -2.37 7.87 16.46
CA THR A 86 -2.20 7.88 15.00
C THR A 86 -3.08 6.84 14.29
N GLN A 87 -3.70 5.95 15.05
CA GLN A 87 -4.50 4.84 14.53
C GLN A 87 -5.97 5.27 14.44
N THR A 88 -6.34 5.84 13.31
CA THR A 88 -7.73 6.27 13.05
C THR A 88 -8.47 5.18 12.27
N PRO A 89 -9.43 4.47 12.88
CA PRO A 89 -10.26 3.51 12.16
C PRO A 89 -11.10 4.17 11.08
N ASP A 90 -11.25 3.50 9.95
CA ASP A 90 -12.19 3.87 8.89
C ASP A 90 -13.15 2.71 8.61
N PRO A 91 -14.24 2.60 9.40
CA PRO A 91 -15.18 1.48 9.28
C PRO A 91 -15.88 1.41 7.92
N GLU A 92 -16.04 2.54 7.25
CA GLU A 92 -16.65 2.58 5.91
C GLU A 92 -15.72 1.97 4.87
N PHE A 93 -14.45 2.33 4.89
CA PHE A 93 -13.44 1.75 4.02
C PHE A 93 -13.23 0.26 4.32
N ASP A 94 -13.17 -0.14 5.58
CA ASP A 94 -13.05 -1.54 5.98
C ASP A 94 -14.23 -2.37 5.46
N SER A 95 -15.46 -1.86 5.61
CA SER A 95 -16.67 -2.51 5.09
C SER A 95 -16.65 -2.62 3.56
N TRP A 96 -16.14 -1.61 2.87
CA TRP A 96 -15.96 -1.66 1.41
C TRP A 96 -14.92 -2.73 1.02
N CYS A 97 -13.79 -2.82 1.71
CA CYS A 97 -12.77 -3.86 1.50
C CYS A 97 -13.34 -5.26 1.68
N ASP A 98 -14.16 -5.46 2.71
CA ASP A 98 -14.82 -6.76 2.97
C ASP A 98 -15.79 -7.14 1.85
N ARG A 99 -16.57 -6.18 1.31
CA ARG A 99 -17.45 -6.43 0.17
C ARG A 99 -16.66 -6.88 -1.06
N ILE A 100 -15.54 -6.22 -1.37
CA ILE A 100 -14.66 -6.60 -2.49
C ILE A 100 -14.08 -8.01 -2.26
N ALA A 101 -13.55 -8.29 -1.09
CA ALA A 101 -12.96 -9.58 -0.75
C ALA A 101 -14.00 -10.73 -0.88
N ASN A 102 -15.22 -10.50 -0.38
CA ASN A 102 -16.31 -11.46 -0.47
C ASN A 102 -16.75 -11.70 -1.92
N ALA A 103 -16.82 -10.66 -2.75
CA ALA A 103 -17.18 -10.77 -4.17
C ALA A 103 -16.15 -11.61 -4.95
N ILE A 104 -14.85 -11.36 -4.74
CA ILE A 104 -13.78 -12.15 -5.36
C ILE A 104 -13.82 -13.60 -4.89
N SER A 105 -13.95 -13.84 -3.58
CA SER A 105 -14.05 -15.20 -3.03
C SER A 105 -15.28 -15.96 -3.53
N ALA A 106 -16.38 -15.27 -3.77
CA ALA A 106 -17.58 -15.90 -4.36
C ALA A 106 -17.36 -16.25 -5.84
N ALA A 107 -16.67 -15.39 -6.59
CA ALA A 107 -16.31 -15.67 -7.97
C ALA A 107 -15.37 -16.90 -8.07
N ASP A 108 -14.32 -16.97 -7.24
CA ASP A 108 -13.39 -18.10 -7.24
C ASP A 108 -14.08 -19.45 -6.94
N LYS A 109 -15.12 -19.45 -6.11
CA LYS A 109 -15.89 -20.66 -5.78
C LYS A 109 -16.85 -21.09 -6.90
N ALA A 110 -17.12 -20.21 -7.85
CA ALA A 110 -18.04 -20.49 -8.95
C ALA A 110 -17.38 -21.25 -10.12
N PHE A 111 -16.05 -21.35 -10.12
CA PHE A 111 -15.22 -22.04 -11.12
C PHE A 111 -14.40 -23.16 -10.52
#